data_a6d161269369676eaae258a97e4038ee
#
_entry.id   a6d161269369676eaae258a97e4038ee
#
_cell.length_a   1.000
_cell.length_b   1.000
_cell.length_c   1.000
_cell.angle_alpha   90.00
_cell.angle_beta   90.00
_cell.angle_gamma   90.00
#
_symmetry.space_group_name_H-M   'P 1'
#
loop_
_entity.id
_entity.type
_entity.pdbx_description
1 polymer ?
#
loop_
_entity_poly.entity_id
_entity_poly.type
_entity_poly.pdbx_seq_one_letter_code
_entity_poly.pdbx_strand_id
1 'polypeptide(L)'
;MNILAVEPFFSGSHKAFLKGLEKYSRHNIIPINLSYKGRKWRMHGNSVVLAGMTQEVEEEIDLLLVSSMTNLPAFLSLTNPRFAEIPKVMYMHENQFTQPMPEGEERDQTYCYLNYLSMLSADRLIFSSEFHRNDFLKALPEFLENYPDDKYYYPVDKIADKSIVLYPGLDLKRFDAQVDQRNENENPVIVWNQRWQFDRNPAMFFRVLNRLNDIDLTFDLILAGDTQHEKPEEFEKAWERYGRHITHFGYVEDRENYSRLLHSGDIVVSTATYEFFCVAIMEAIYCGCHPLVPN
;
A
#
# COMPACT_ATOMS: atom_id res chain seq x y z
N MET A 1 -14.31 -22.19 4.56
CA MET A 1 -15.01 -21.36 3.58
C MET A 1 -14.14 -21.23 2.34
N ASN A 2 -14.75 -21.17 1.18
CA ASN A 2 -14.13 -20.80 -0.08
C ASN A 2 -14.29 -19.29 -0.26
N ILE A 3 -13.18 -18.56 -0.32
CA ILE A 3 -13.15 -17.10 -0.44
C ILE A 3 -12.61 -16.75 -1.82
N LEU A 4 -13.45 -16.15 -2.66
CA LEU A 4 -13.01 -15.61 -3.94
C LEU A 4 -12.36 -14.25 -3.67
N ALA A 5 -11.04 -14.16 -3.90
CA ALA A 5 -10.27 -12.96 -3.69
C ALA A 5 -9.98 -12.25 -5.01
N VAL A 6 -10.53 -11.04 -5.18
CA VAL A 6 -10.52 -10.27 -6.43
C VAL A 6 -9.53 -9.10 -6.31
N GLU A 7 -8.44 -9.14 -7.10
CA GLU A 7 -7.37 -8.17 -7.03
C GLU A 7 -6.99 -7.62 -8.43
N PRO A 8 -7.42 -6.41 -8.80
CA PRO A 8 -7.10 -5.83 -10.11
C PRO A 8 -5.66 -5.30 -10.25
N PHE A 9 -4.91 -5.15 -9.15
CA PHE A 9 -3.54 -4.59 -9.14
C PHE A 9 -2.55 -5.49 -8.39
N PHE A 10 -2.34 -6.69 -8.89
CA PHE A 10 -1.50 -7.70 -8.25
C PHE A 10 -0.01 -7.36 -8.32
N SER A 11 0.44 -6.43 -7.47
CA SER A 11 1.84 -6.03 -7.31
C SER A 11 2.11 -5.49 -5.90
N GLY A 12 3.37 -5.33 -5.52
CA GLY A 12 3.78 -4.72 -4.25
C GLY A 12 3.03 -5.26 -3.02
N SER A 13 2.47 -4.37 -2.22
CA SER A 13 1.72 -4.68 -0.99
C SER A 13 0.45 -5.49 -1.25
N HIS A 14 -0.28 -5.24 -2.35
CA HIS A 14 -1.45 -6.01 -2.75
C HIS A 14 -1.13 -7.50 -2.99
N LYS A 15 -0.03 -7.75 -3.73
CA LYS A 15 0.46 -9.11 -3.96
C LYS A 15 0.91 -9.77 -2.66
N ALA A 16 1.63 -9.05 -1.81
CA ALA A 16 2.10 -9.56 -0.53
C ALA A 16 0.92 -9.94 0.39
N PHE A 17 -0.10 -9.08 0.47
CA PHE A 17 -1.33 -9.33 1.23
C PHE A 17 -2.05 -10.60 0.73
N LEU A 18 -2.33 -10.69 -0.57
CA LEU A 18 -3.05 -11.83 -1.12
C LEU A 18 -2.28 -13.14 -0.97
N LYS A 19 -0.97 -13.13 -1.22
CA LYS A 19 -0.10 -14.30 -0.99
C LYS A 19 0.00 -14.68 0.49
N GLY A 20 -0.03 -13.70 1.39
CA GLY A 20 -0.12 -13.94 2.83
C GLY A 20 -1.42 -14.63 3.22
N LEU A 21 -2.57 -14.18 2.66
CA LEU A 21 -3.86 -14.84 2.87
C LEU A 21 -3.86 -16.28 2.35
N GLU A 22 -3.36 -16.53 1.13
CA GLU A 22 -3.25 -17.90 0.59
C GLU A 22 -2.41 -18.81 1.50
N LYS A 23 -1.30 -18.29 2.07
CA LYS A 23 -0.35 -19.07 2.87
C LYS A 23 -0.83 -19.34 4.30
N TYR A 24 -1.45 -18.35 4.94
CA TYR A 24 -1.69 -18.37 6.38
C TYR A 24 -3.17 -18.49 6.77
N SER A 25 -4.10 -18.30 5.84
CA SER A 25 -5.51 -18.46 6.12
C SER A 25 -5.87 -19.92 6.35
N ARG A 26 -6.77 -20.17 7.31
CA ARG A 26 -7.43 -21.48 7.47
C ARG A 26 -8.53 -21.72 6.43
N HIS A 27 -8.83 -20.74 5.59
CA HIS A 27 -9.84 -20.80 4.55
C HIS A 27 -9.19 -21.09 3.21
N ASN A 28 -9.94 -21.65 2.28
CA ASN A 28 -9.51 -21.83 0.90
C ASN A 28 -9.62 -20.48 0.18
N ILE A 29 -8.49 -19.89 -0.18
CA ILE A 29 -8.44 -18.62 -0.91
C ILE A 29 -8.30 -18.93 -2.40
N ILE A 30 -9.25 -18.45 -3.19
CA ILE A 30 -9.30 -18.62 -4.64
C ILE A 30 -9.01 -17.24 -5.27
N PRO A 31 -7.76 -16.97 -5.70
CA PRO A 31 -7.40 -15.67 -6.21
C PRO A 31 -7.73 -15.52 -7.69
N ILE A 32 -8.42 -14.45 -8.04
CA ILE A 32 -8.46 -13.92 -9.40
C ILE A 32 -7.80 -12.54 -9.40
N ASN A 33 -6.79 -12.37 -10.25
CA ASN A 33 -5.99 -11.16 -10.19
C ASN A 33 -5.50 -10.70 -11.56
N LEU A 34 -5.21 -9.42 -11.68
CA LEU A 34 -4.66 -8.81 -12.88
C LEU A 34 -3.30 -8.15 -12.58
N SER A 35 -2.41 -8.16 -13.57
CA SER A 35 -1.14 -7.44 -13.46
C SER A 35 -1.38 -5.93 -13.29
N TYR A 36 -0.41 -5.21 -12.70
CA TYR A 36 -0.51 -3.76 -12.45
C TYR A 36 -0.41 -2.88 -13.70
N LYS A 37 -0.13 -3.45 -14.88
CA LYS A 37 0.04 -2.70 -16.13
C LYS A 37 -1.25 -2.02 -16.56
N GLY A 38 -1.15 -0.77 -17.04
CA GLY A 38 -2.29 -0.03 -17.61
C GLY A 38 -3.26 0.52 -16.56
N ARG A 39 -2.78 1.26 -15.55
CA ARG A 39 -3.55 1.77 -14.40
C ARG A 39 -4.92 2.37 -14.78
N LYS A 40 -5.00 3.29 -15.72
CA LYS A 40 -6.26 3.93 -16.14
C LYS A 40 -7.27 2.91 -16.67
N TRP A 41 -6.84 1.98 -17.53
CA TRP A 41 -7.67 0.88 -18.02
C TRP A 41 -8.13 -0.05 -16.89
N ARG A 42 -7.24 -0.33 -15.92
CA ARG A 42 -7.59 -1.16 -14.77
C ARG A 42 -8.68 -0.54 -13.92
N MET A 43 -8.63 0.76 -13.64
CA MET A 43 -9.67 1.43 -12.87
C MET A 43 -11.06 1.32 -13.52
N HIS A 44 -11.16 1.46 -14.84
CA HIS A 44 -12.46 1.43 -15.53
C HIS A 44 -12.91 0.02 -15.94
N GLY A 45 -11.98 -0.81 -16.43
CA GLY A 45 -12.30 -2.05 -17.13
C GLY A 45 -11.99 -3.34 -16.37
N ASN A 46 -11.45 -3.26 -15.15
CA ASN A 46 -11.03 -4.46 -14.42
C ASN A 46 -12.16 -5.48 -14.22
N SER A 47 -13.36 -4.99 -13.91
CA SER A 47 -14.50 -5.84 -13.60
C SER A 47 -14.97 -6.71 -14.77
N VAL A 48 -14.80 -6.24 -16.00
CA VAL A 48 -15.15 -7.03 -17.20
C VAL A 48 -14.25 -8.26 -17.31
N VAL A 49 -12.94 -8.06 -17.16
CA VAL A 49 -11.95 -9.15 -17.27
C VAL A 49 -12.06 -10.10 -16.07
N LEU A 50 -12.15 -9.54 -14.86
CA LEU A 50 -12.27 -10.33 -13.62
C LEU A 50 -13.56 -11.14 -13.59
N ALA A 51 -14.69 -10.58 -14.05
CA ALA A 51 -15.94 -11.32 -14.18
C ALA A 51 -15.80 -12.49 -15.18
N GLY A 52 -15.12 -12.28 -16.32
CA GLY A 52 -14.80 -13.34 -17.26
C GLY A 52 -13.99 -14.47 -16.62
N MET A 53 -12.98 -14.13 -15.82
CA MET A 53 -12.13 -15.12 -15.12
C MET A 53 -12.92 -15.98 -14.12
N THR A 54 -14.04 -15.50 -13.59
CA THR A 54 -14.87 -16.30 -12.66
C THR A 54 -15.49 -17.52 -13.33
N GLN A 55 -15.54 -17.58 -14.66
CA GLN A 55 -16.06 -18.75 -15.38
C GLN A 55 -15.16 -19.98 -15.22
N GLU A 56 -13.89 -19.79 -14.89
CA GLU A 56 -12.92 -20.86 -14.62
C GLU A 56 -12.94 -21.32 -13.14
N VAL A 57 -13.72 -20.67 -12.29
CA VAL A 57 -13.86 -21.02 -10.86
C VAL A 57 -15.01 -21.99 -10.70
N GLU A 58 -14.69 -23.24 -10.39
CA GLU A 58 -15.67 -24.34 -10.25
C GLU A 58 -16.25 -24.42 -8.82
N GLU A 59 -15.52 -23.89 -7.83
CA GLU A 59 -15.90 -23.97 -6.42
C GLU A 59 -17.17 -23.16 -6.12
N GLU A 60 -17.94 -23.65 -5.17
CA GLU A 60 -18.99 -22.87 -4.52
C GLU A 60 -18.35 -21.84 -3.58
N ILE A 61 -18.68 -20.57 -3.77
CA ILE A 61 -18.06 -19.45 -3.06
C ILE A 61 -18.91 -19.02 -1.87
N ASP A 62 -18.30 -18.97 -0.68
CA ASP A 62 -18.96 -18.55 0.56
C ASP A 62 -18.81 -17.05 0.84
N LEU A 63 -17.77 -16.42 0.31
CA LEU A 63 -17.45 -14.99 0.55
C LEU A 63 -16.68 -14.40 -0.62
N LEU A 64 -17.05 -13.19 -1.00
CA LEU A 64 -16.31 -12.36 -1.95
C LEU A 64 -15.44 -11.35 -1.20
N LEU A 65 -14.12 -11.44 -1.37
CA LEU A 65 -13.15 -10.47 -0.88
C LEU A 65 -12.60 -9.67 -2.06
N VAL A 66 -12.88 -8.37 -2.09
CA VAL A 66 -12.42 -7.50 -3.18
C VAL A 66 -11.48 -6.42 -2.66
N SER A 67 -10.49 -6.03 -3.46
CA SER A 67 -9.62 -4.89 -3.13
C SER A 67 -10.25 -3.56 -3.52
N SER A 68 -9.75 -2.47 -2.92
CA SER A 68 -10.23 -1.08 -3.10
C SER A 68 -10.29 -0.60 -4.55
N MET A 69 -9.51 -1.20 -5.45
CA MET A 69 -9.44 -0.81 -6.87
C MET A 69 -10.46 -1.54 -7.76
N THR A 70 -11.29 -2.40 -7.19
CA THR A 70 -12.31 -3.14 -7.92
C THR A 70 -13.56 -2.28 -8.13
N ASN A 71 -14.08 -2.19 -9.35
CA ASN A 71 -15.41 -1.65 -9.60
C ASN A 71 -16.45 -2.74 -9.25
N LEU A 72 -16.79 -2.83 -7.96
CA LEU A 72 -17.62 -3.90 -7.42
C LEU A 72 -19.05 -3.92 -8.00
N PRO A 73 -19.77 -2.80 -8.17
CA PRO A 73 -21.09 -2.80 -8.79
C PRO A 73 -21.08 -3.42 -10.19
N ALA A 74 -20.11 -3.05 -11.03
CA ALA A 74 -19.98 -3.60 -12.37
C ALA A 74 -19.62 -5.10 -12.32
N PHE A 75 -18.73 -5.51 -11.43
CA PHE A 75 -18.40 -6.93 -11.24
C PHE A 75 -19.62 -7.75 -10.85
N LEU A 76 -20.39 -7.30 -9.86
CA LEU A 76 -21.61 -7.99 -9.42
C LEU A 76 -22.67 -8.07 -10.53
N SER A 77 -22.85 -7.00 -11.29
CA SER A 77 -23.78 -6.99 -12.44
C SER A 77 -23.39 -8.02 -13.50
N LEU A 78 -22.10 -8.11 -13.83
CA LEU A 78 -21.58 -9.03 -14.87
C LEU A 78 -21.54 -10.49 -14.42
N THR A 79 -21.56 -10.74 -13.12
CA THR A 79 -21.55 -12.10 -12.54
C THR A 79 -22.89 -12.53 -11.95
N ASN A 80 -23.94 -11.72 -12.10
CA ASN A 80 -25.29 -12.03 -11.62
C ASN A 80 -25.87 -13.27 -12.33
N PRO A 81 -26.57 -14.19 -11.62
CA PRO A 81 -26.89 -14.14 -10.18
C PRO A 81 -25.83 -14.78 -9.25
N ARG A 82 -24.72 -15.28 -9.79
CA ARG A 82 -23.77 -16.17 -9.08
C ARG A 82 -23.32 -15.66 -7.72
N PHE A 83 -23.02 -14.36 -7.61
CA PHE A 83 -22.51 -13.76 -6.37
C PHE A 83 -23.49 -12.75 -5.73
N ALA A 84 -24.75 -12.75 -6.14
CA ALA A 84 -25.73 -11.78 -5.66
C ALA A 84 -25.95 -11.86 -4.14
N GLU A 85 -26.09 -13.08 -3.61
CA GLU A 85 -26.51 -13.32 -2.22
C GLU A 85 -25.36 -13.60 -1.25
N ILE A 86 -24.11 -13.80 -1.74
CA ILE A 86 -22.98 -14.07 -0.85
C ILE A 86 -22.47 -12.80 -0.20
N PRO A 87 -21.88 -12.87 1.03
CA PRO A 87 -21.26 -11.71 1.68
C PRO A 87 -20.11 -11.11 0.86
N LYS A 88 -20.05 -9.78 0.79
CA LYS A 88 -19.05 -9.00 0.06
C LYS A 88 -18.24 -8.16 1.03
N VAL A 89 -16.96 -8.41 1.11
CA VAL A 89 -16.01 -7.69 1.94
C VAL A 89 -15.04 -6.94 1.04
N MET A 90 -14.87 -5.63 1.25
CA MET A 90 -13.88 -4.84 0.53
C MET A 90 -12.71 -4.51 1.46
N TYR A 91 -11.50 -4.89 1.06
CA TYR A 91 -10.27 -4.50 1.75
C TYR A 91 -9.68 -3.25 1.09
N MET A 92 -9.55 -2.20 1.90
CA MET A 92 -9.02 -0.90 1.47
C MET A 92 -7.51 -0.88 1.67
N HIS A 93 -6.75 -1.15 0.62
CA HIS A 93 -5.30 -0.92 0.60
C HIS A 93 -4.99 0.57 0.51
N GLU A 94 -5.80 1.27 -0.25
CA GLU A 94 -5.75 2.70 -0.52
C GLU A 94 -7.16 3.23 -0.78
N ASN A 95 -7.33 4.55 -0.78
CA ASN A 95 -8.53 5.20 -1.27
C ASN A 95 -8.19 6.31 -2.26
N GLN A 96 -9.11 6.63 -3.13
CA GLN A 96 -8.90 7.62 -4.19
C GLN A 96 -9.21 9.06 -3.75
N PHE A 97 -9.67 9.25 -2.51
CA PHE A 97 -10.11 10.55 -1.99
C PHE A 97 -8.97 11.40 -1.46
N THR A 98 -8.04 10.79 -0.74
CA THR A 98 -7.06 11.50 0.08
C THR A 98 -5.62 11.25 -0.34
N GLN A 99 -5.38 10.35 -1.29
CA GLN A 99 -4.03 10.10 -1.83
C GLN A 99 -3.41 11.41 -2.36
N PRO A 100 -2.16 11.74 -2.00
CA PRO A 100 -1.50 12.93 -2.52
C PRO A 100 -1.42 12.91 -4.06
N MET A 101 -1.62 14.08 -4.66
CA MET A 101 -1.47 14.27 -6.10
C MET A 101 -0.13 14.93 -6.39
N PRO A 102 0.55 14.56 -7.50
CA PRO A 102 1.71 15.29 -7.96
C PRO A 102 1.39 16.77 -8.19
N GLU A 103 2.38 17.63 -8.05
CA GLU A 103 2.21 19.06 -8.29
C GLU A 103 1.71 19.33 -9.72
N GLY A 104 0.65 20.10 -9.83
CA GLY A 104 0.00 20.42 -11.13
C GLY A 104 -0.96 19.36 -11.67
N GLU A 105 -1.15 18.22 -10.97
CA GLU A 105 -2.16 17.23 -11.32
C GLU A 105 -3.43 17.41 -10.50
N GLU A 106 -4.58 17.26 -11.16
CA GLU A 106 -5.89 17.25 -10.49
C GLU A 106 -6.34 15.81 -10.20
N ARG A 107 -7.08 15.68 -9.09
CA ARG A 107 -7.68 14.40 -8.70
C ARG A 107 -8.80 14.02 -9.67
N ASP A 108 -8.73 12.80 -10.20
CA ASP A 108 -9.80 12.25 -11.02
C ASP A 108 -11.00 11.85 -10.13
N GLN A 109 -12.02 12.70 -10.13
CA GLN A 109 -13.25 12.49 -9.35
C GLN A 109 -13.99 11.21 -9.76
N THR A 110 -13.79 10.72 -11.00
CA THR A 110 -14.39 9.45 -11.45
C THR A 110 -13.88 8.28 -10.61
N TYR A 111 -12.60 8.29 -10.24
CA TYR A 111 -12.04 7.23 -9.39
C TYR A 111 -12.55 7.30 -7.97
N CYS A 112 -12.75 8.51 -7.43
CA CYS A 112 -13.40 8.69 -6.13
C CYS A 112 -14.82 8.12 -6.17
N TYR A 113 -15.58 8.44 -7.21
CA TYR A 113 -16.96 7.95 -7.37
C TYR A 113 -17.03 6.43 -7.53
N LEU A 114 -16.15 5.81 -8.33
CA LEU A 114 -16.07 4.35 -8.45
C LEU A 114 -15.75 3.69 -7.10
N ASN A 115 -14.85 4.28 -6.33
CA ASN A 115 -14.50 3.81 -4.99
C ASN A 115 -15.71 3.90 -4.04
N TYR A 116 -16.42 5.03 -4.05
CA TYR A 116 -17.64 5.24 -3.26
C TYR A 116 -18.74 4.23 -3.61
N LEU A 117 -19.06 4.04 -4.90
CA LEU A 117 -20.06 3.07 -5.35
C LEU A 117 -19.69 1.64 -4.94
N SER A 118 -18.42 1.30 -5.01
CA SER A 118 -17.95 -0.02 -4.62
C SER A 118 -18.07 -0.23 -3.11
N MET A 119 -17.78 0.80 -2.32
CA MET A 119 -18.02 0.79 -0.88
C MET A 119 -19.50 0.62 -0.54
N LEU A 120 -20.40 1.30 -1.25
CA LEU A 120 -21.85 1.13 -1.05
C LEU A 120 -22.30 -0.30 -1.29
N SER A 121 -21.71 -0.96 -2.29
CA SER A 121 -22.07 -2.31 -2.72
C SER A 121 -21.49 -3.42 -1.84
N ALA A 122 -20.51 -3.11 -1.00
CA ALA A 122 -19.92 -4.06 -0.06
C ALA A 122 -20.75 -4.13 1.25
N ASP A 123 -20.80 -5.32 1.88
CA ASP A 123 -21.46 -5.52 3.17
C ASP A 123 -20.55 -5.10 4.33
N ARG A 124 -19.23 -5.19 4.17
CA ARG A 124 -18.20 -4.76 5.12
C ARG A 124 -17.04 -4.10 4.41
N LEU A 125 -16.47 -3.10 5.07
CA LEU A 125 -15.25 -2.39 4.64
C LEU A 125 -14.16 -2.63 5.67
N ILE A 126 -12.98 -2.99 5.21
CA ILE A 126 -11.79 -3.21 6.04
C ILE A 126 -10.73 -2.21 5.63
N PHE A 127 -10.33 -1.33 6.53
CA PHE A 127 -9.26 -0.36 6.32
C PHE A 127 -7.93 -0.87 6.87
N SER A 128 -6.84 -0.54 6.22
CA SER A 128 -5.49 -0.99 6.59
C SER A 128 -4.95 -0.34 7.88
N SER A 129 -5.55 0.78 8.34
CA SER A 129 -5.21 1.44 9.60
C SER A 129 -6.34 2.35 10.09
N GLU A 130 -6.28 2.77 11.37
CA GLU A 130 -7.17 3.78 11.93
C GLU A 130 -7.02 5.12 11.20
N PHE A 131 -5.79 5.53 10.88
CA PHE A 131 -5.54 6.73 10.11
C PHE A 131 -6.26 6.66 8.76
N HIS A 132 -6.10 5.57 8.02
CA HIS A 132 -6.75 5.36 6.71
C HIS A 132 -8.28 5.50 6.79
N ARG A 133 -8.90 4.80 7.76
CA ARG A 133 -10.34 4.85 7.97
C ARG A 133 -10.83 6.27 8.30
N ASN A 134 -10.17 6.92 9.26
CA ASN A 134 -10.59 8.22 9.75
C ASN A 134 -10.38 9.31 8.70
N ASP A 135 -9.29 9.27 7.98
CA ASP A 135 -8.97 10.19 6.90
C ASP A 135 -10.00 10.09 5.75
N PHE A 136 -10.33 8.86 5.34
CA PHE A 136 -11.39 8.62 4.37
C PHE A 136 -12.75 9.17 4.83
N LEU A 137 -13.18 8.82 6.06
CA LEU A 137 -14.48 9.25 6.59
C LEU A 137 -14.58 10.78 6.75
N LYS A 138 -13.44 11.45 6.95
CA LYS A 138 -13.37 12.92 6.98
C LYS A 138 -13.52 13.53 5.59
N ALA A 139 -12.93 12.90 4.56
CA ALA A 139 -12.94 13.42 3.19
C ALA A 139 -14.26 13.14 2.44
N LEU A 140 -14.97 12.08 2.82
CA LEU A 140 -16.19 11.66 2.12
C LEU A 140 -17.30 12.71 2.10
N PRO A 141 -17.65 13.41 3.19
CA PRO A 141 -18.67 14.48 3.17
C PRO A 141 -18.34 15.58 2.17
N GLU A 142 -17.11 16.09 2.18
CA GLU A 142 -16.65 17.15 1.26
C GLU A 142 -16.77 16.71 -0.20
N PHE A 143 -16.45 15.46 -0.49
CA PHE A 143 -16.63 14.89 -1.83
C PHE A 143 -18.10 14.89 -2.25
N LEU A 144 -19.00 14.49 -1.36
CA LEU A 144 -20.43 14.40 -1.63
C LEU A 144 -21.09 15.77 -1.82
N GLU A 145 -20.61 16.83 -1.15
CA GLU A 145 -21.08 18.21 -1.31
C GLU A 145 -20.92 18.76 -2.74
N ASN A 146 -20.02 18.18 -3.54
CA ASN A 146 -19.86 18.56 -4.94
C ASN A 146 -21.00 18.10 -5.85
N TYR A 147 -21.92 17.26 -5.37
CA TYR A 147 -23.05 16.78 -6.17
C TYR A 147 -24.33 17.57 -5.88
N PRO A 148 -25.09 17.95 -6.93
CA PRO A 148 -26.28 18.79 -6.76
C PRO A 148 -27.45 18.10 -6.06
N ASP A 149 -27.44 16.78 -5.97
CA ASP A 149 -28.54 15.95 -5.44
C ASP A 149 -28.27 15.43 -4.03
N ASP A 150 -27.61 16.22 -3.19
CA ASP A 150 -27.11 15.88 -1.86
C ASP A 150 -28.12 15.18 -0.94
N LYS A 151 -29.39 15.56 -0.98
CA LYS A 151 -30.48 14.98 -0.16
C LYS A 151 -30.78 13.51 -0.44
N TYR A 152 -30.26 12.96 -1.53
CA TYR A 152 -30.44 11.55 -1.90
C TYR A 152 -29.19 10.69 -1.64
N TYR A 153 -28.15 11.26 -1.06
CA TYR A 153 -26.96 10.50 -0.74
C TYR A 153 -27.18 9.46 0.33
N TYR A 154 -26.46 8.39 0.18
CA TYR A 154 -26.36 7.39 1.21
C TYR A 154 -25.61 8.00 2.41
N PRO A 155 -26.20 7.94 3.64
CA PRO A 155 -25.59 8.57 4.80
C PRO A 155 -24.16 8.06 5.04
N VAL A 156 -23.24 8.99 5.34
CA VAL A 156 -21.82 8.66 5.66
C VAL A 156 -21.76 7.69 6.84
N ASP A 157 -22.65 7.83 7.82
CA ASP A 157 -22.75 6.94 8.98
C ASP A 157 -22.93 5.47 8.57
N LYS A 158 -23.69 5.20 7.51
CA LYS A 158 -23.89 3.84 7.00
C LYS A 158 -22.59 3.21 6.47
N ILE A 159 -21.67 4.02 5.95
CA ILE A 159 -20.34 3.57 5.54
C ILE A 159 -19.46 3.39 6.78
N ALA A 160 -19.53 4.30 7.74
CA ALA A 160 -18.80 4.21 8.99
C ALA A 160 -19.19 2.95 9.80
N ASP A 161 -20.48 2.64 9.90
CA ASP A 161 -21.02 1.51 10.66
C ASP A 161 -20.54 0.15 10.15
N LYS A 162 -20.28 0.03 8.84
CA LYS A 162 -19.76 -1.20 8.22
C LYS A 162 -18.24 -1.22 8.06
N SER A 163 -17.54 -0.18 8.54
CA SER A 163 -16.11 -0.01 8.44
C SER A 163 -15.40 -0.48 9.70
N ILE A 164 -14.43 -1.40 9.52
CA ILE A 164 -13.54 -1.87 10.58
C ILE A 164 -12.08 -1.65 10.18
N VAL A 165 -11.18 -1.72 11.14
CA VAL A 165 -9.73 -1.69 10.90
C VAL A 165 -9.16 -3.10 11.09
N LEU A 166 -8.39 -3.55 10.12
CA LEU A 166 -7.58 -4.76 10.20
C LEU A 166 -6.27 -4.49 9.49
N TYR A 167 -5.21 -4.39 10.26
CA TYR A 167 -3.86 -4.19 9.72
C TYR A 167 -3.47 -5.35 8.80
N PRO A 168 -2.75 -5.07 7.69
CA PRO A 168 -2.30 -6.15 6.81
C PRO A 168 -1.31 -7.06 7.54
N GLY A 169 -1.49 -8.36 7.40
CA GLY A 169 -0.55 -9.35 7.92
C GLY A 169 0.76 -9.30 7.13
N LEU A 170 1.88 -9.44 7.82
CA LEU A 170 3.21 -9.46 7.23
C LEU A 170 3.92 -10.78 7.54
N ASP A 171 4.58 -11.35 6.52
CA ASP A 171 5.45 -12.52 6.68
C ASP A 171 6.84 -12.06 7.14
N LEU A 172 6.93 -11.61 8.41
CA LEU A 172 8.18 -11.07 8.97
C LEU A 172 9.19 -12.18 9.33
N LYS A 173 8.73 -13.41 9.62
CA LYS A 173 9.60 -14.53 9.93
C LYS A 173 10.60 -14.87 8.83
N ARG A 174 10.35 -14.43 7.62
CA ARG A 174 11.29 -14.58 6.48
C ARG A 174 12.63 -13.86 6.69
N PHE A 175 12.70 -12.93 7.65
CA PHE A 175 13.91 -12.20 8.01
C PHE A 175 14.73 -12.88 9.12
N ASP A 176 14.19 -13.89 9.81
CA ASP A 176 14.84 -14.54 10.96
C ASP A 176 16.18 -15.22 10.60
N ALA A 177 16.33 -15.70 9.37
CA ALA A 177 17.54 -16.41 8.92
C ALA A 177 18.82 -15.56 8.94
N GLN A 178 18.71 -14.24 9.08
CA GLN A 178 19.83 -13.29 9.01
C GLN A 178 20.11 -12.58 10.35
N VAL A 179 19.39 -12.91 11.41
CA VAL A 179 19.50 -12.24 12.74
C VAL A 179 20.93 -12.29 13.29
N ASP A 180 21.63 -13.42 13.13
CA ASP A 180 22.99 -13.64 13.65
C ASP A 180 24.08 -12.83 12.90
N GLN A 181 23.70 -12.08 11.87
CA GLN A 181 24.64 -11.29 11.06
C GLN A 181 24.67 -9.80 11.47
N ARG A 182 23.96 -9.42 12.54
CA ARG A 182 23.99 -8.05 13.04
C ARG A 182 25.33 -7.80 13.74
N ASN A 183 26.16 -6.95 13.12
CA ASN A 183 27.39 -6.45 13.72
C ASN A 183 27.15 -5.12 14.44
N GLU A 184 27.97 -4.82 15.44
CA GLU A 184 28.04 -3.44 15.96
C GLU A 184 28.65 -2.54 14.90
N ASN A 185 27.90 -1.50 14.52
CA ASN A 185 28.37 -0.52 13.53
C ASN A 185 29.25 0.53 14.19
N GLU A 186 30.34 0.93 13.55
CA GLU A 186 31.19 2.04 14.02
C GLU A 186 30.42 3.38 13.97
N ASN A 187 29.64 3.58 12.92
CA ASN A 187 28.75 4.72 12.72
C ASN A 187 27.30 4.26 12.67
N PRO A 188 26.35 5.08 13.15
CA PRO A 188 24.92 4.77 12.95
C PRO A 188 24.57 4.59 11.47
N VAL A 189 23.92 3.48 11.14
CA VAL A 189 23.45 3.21 9.78
C VAL A 189 21.99 3.65 9.64
N ILE A 190 21.76 4.65 8.82
CA ILE A 190 20.44 5.19 8.53
C ILE A 190 19.86 4.50 7.29
N VAL A 191 18.68 3.94 7.43
CA VAL A 191 17.99 3.21 6.37
C VAL A 191 16.82 4.03 5.83
N TRP A 192 16.78 4.16 4.50
CA TRP A 192 15.58 4.53 3.76
C TRP A 192 15.26 3.41 2.77
N ASN A 193 14.18 2.66 3.02
CA ASN A 193 13.77 1.50 2.22
C ASN A 193 12.40 1.67 1.55
N GLN A 194 12.04 2.90 1.21
CA GLN A 194 10.77 3.25 0.58
C GLN A 194 10.93 3.47 -0.93
N ARG A 195 9.80 3.52 -1.65
CA ARG A 195 9.78 3.91 -3.07
C ARG A 195 10.32 5.33 -3.24
N TRP A 196 11.10 5.56 -4.29
CA TRP A 196 11.63 6.88 -4.62
C TRP A 196 10.57 7.71 -5.35
N GLN A 197 9.60 8.22 -4.60
CA GLN A 197 8.46 8.99 -5.11
C GLN A 197 8.24 10.24 -4.26
N PHE A 198 7.57 11.23 -4.84
CA PHE A 198 7.36 12.55 -4.23
C PHE A 198 6.60 12.47 -2.89
N ASP A 199 5.62 11.55 -2.78
CA ASP A 199 4.80 11.35 -1.58
C ASP A 199 5.60 10.83 -0.37
N ARG A 200 6.80 10.30 -0.60
CA ARG A 200 7.77 9.90 0.44
C ARG A 200 8.63 11.06 0.93
N ASN A 201 8.49 12.25 0.31
CA ASN A 201 9.17 13.50 0.68
C ASN A 201 10.69 13.33 0.82
N PRO A 202 11.39 12.92 -0.25
CA PRO A 202 12.85 12.76 -0.24
C PRO A 202 13.58 14.07 0.09
N ALA A 203 13.04 15.21 -0.32
CA ALA A 203 13.60 16.52 -0.02
C ALA A 203 13.75 16.76 1.49
N MET A 204 12.76 16.33 2.30
CA MET A 204 12.86 16.44 3.76
C MET A 204 13.93 15.50 4.32
N PHE A 205 14.01 14.27 3.83
CA PHE A 205 15.03 13.31 4.26
C PHE A 205 16.43 13.86 4.01
N PHE A 206 16.73 14.29 2.78
CA PHE A 206 18.03 14.83 2.45
C PHE A 206 18.34 16.16 3.16
N ARG A 207 17.33 16.97 3.47
CA ARG A 207 17.50 18.16 4.31
C ARG A 207 17.96 17.80 5.73
N VAL A 208 17.42 16.72 6.31
CA VAL A 208 17.88 16.21 7.61
C VAL A 208 19.33 15.73 7.53
N LEU A 209 19.68 14.93 6.52
CA LEU A 209 21.05 14.45 6.31
C LEU A 209 22.04 15.62 6.13
N ASN A 210 21.65 16.67 5.39
CA ASN A 210 22.46 17.89 5.27
C ASN A 210 22.74 18.49 6.64
N ARG A 211 21.70 18.55 7.51
CA ARG A 211 21.87 19.13 8.85
C ARG A 211 22.77 18.28 9.74
N LEU A 212 22.71 16.94 9.64
CA LEU A 212 23.62 16.06 10.36
C LEU A 212 25.10 16.28 9.92
N ASN A 213 25.29 16.40 8.61
CA ASN A 213 26.62 16.68 8.05
C ASN A 213 27.15 18.07 8.46
N ASP A 214 26.29 19.09 8.56
CA ASP A 214 26.66 20.45 8.96
C ASP A 214 27.14 20.53 10.43
N ILE A 215 26.81 19.55 11.27
CA ILE A 215 27.24 19.44 12.67
C ILE A 215 28.27 18.31 12.87
N ASP A 216 28.92 17.90 11.77
CA ASP A 216 30.00 16.91 11.75
C ASP A 216 29.63 15.54 12.35
N LEU A 217 28.39 15.14 12.31
CA LEU A 217 27.97 13.78 12.69
C LEU A 217 28.29 12.78 11.57
N THR A 218 29.01 11.73 11.94
CA THR A 218 29.28 10.60 11.05
C THR A 218 28.12 9.60 11.06
N PHE A 219 27.75 9.10 9.88
CA PHE A 219 26.70 8.09 9.68
C PHE A 219 26.95 7.35 8.38
N ASP A 220 26.39 6.17 8.25
CA ASP A 220 26.33 5.41 7.01
C ASP A 220 24.89 5.33 6.50
N LEU A 221 24.72 5.15 5.18
CA LEU A 221 23.42 5.21 4.52
C LEU A 221 23.10 3.95 3.73
N ILE A 222 21.89 3.43 3.93
CA ILE A 222 21.25 2.46 3.06
C ILE A 222 20.05 3.12 2.40
N LEU A 223 20.14 3.36 1.09
CA LEU A 223 19.09 3.92 0.25
C LEU A 223 18.51 2.80 -0.64
N ALA A 224 17.67 1.94 -0.04
CA ALA A 224 17.08 0.78 -0.69
C ALA A 224 15.66 1.11 -1.16
N GLY A 225 15.46 1.39 -2.45
CA GLY A 225 14.16 1.76 -2.98
C GLY A 225 13.97 1.41 -4.44
N ASP A 226 12.71 1.30 -4.85
CA ASP A 226 12.34 1.05 -6.24
C ASP A 226 12.58 2.30 -7.08
N THR A 227 13.39 2.13 -8.12
CA THR A 227 13.79 3.17 -9.08
C THR A 227 13.07 3.05 -10.43
N GLN A 228 12.07 2.17 -10.55
CA GLN A 228 11.37 1.90 -11.82
C GLN A 228 10.52 3.07 -12.32
N HIS A 229 10.27 4.06 -11.47
CA HIS A 229 9.55 5.28 -11.78
C HIS A 229 10.50 6.48 -11.82
N GLU A 230 9.99 7.68 -12.04
CA GLU A 230 10.77 8.92 -12.05
C GLU A 230 11.63 9.01 -10.78
N LYS A 231 12.94 9.15 -11.01
CA LYS A 231 13.90 9.26 -9.93
C LYS A 231 13.97 10.73 -9.51
N PRO A 232 13.53 11.09 -8.28
CA PRO A 232 13.67 12.45 -7.81
C PRO A 232 15.13 12.94 -7.85
N GLU A 233 15.33 14.19 -8.26
CA GLU A 233 16.64 14.80 -8.44
C GLU A 233 17.51 14.72 -7.17
N GLU A 234 16.87 14.69 -6.00
CA GLU A 234 17.54 14.56 -4.72
C GLU A 234 18.38 13.28 -4.61
N PHE A 235 17.92 12.17 -5.20
CA PHE A 235 18.68 10.92 -5.19
C PHE A 235 19.86 10.92 -6.16
N GLU A 236 19.81 11.73 -7.23
CA GLU A 236 20.95 11.91 -8.12
C GLU A 236 22.05 12.71 -7.40
N LYS A 237 21.66 13.80 -6.74
CA LYS A 237 22.56 14.65 -5.95
C LYS A 237 23.09 13.93 -4.70
N ALA A 238 22.33 12.95 -4.16
CA ALA A 238 22.74 12.21 -2.98
C ALA A 238 24.04 11.44 -3.20
N TRP A 239 24.23 10.83 -4.35
CA TRP A 239 25.46 10.10 -4.66
C TRP A 239 26.68 11.04 -4.70
N GLU A 240 26.54 12.21 -5.28
CA GLU A 240 27.63 13.20 -5.34
C GLU A 240 28.01 13.70 -3.95
N ARG A 241 27.01 13.91 -3.08
CA ARG A 241 27.22 14.51 -1.75
C ARG A 241 27.58 13.50 -0.68
N TYR A 242 26.94 12.34 -0.68
CA TYR A 242 27.03 11.33 0.39
C TYR A 242 27.67 10.01 -0.06
N GLY A 243 28.19 9.90 -1.28
CA GLY A 243 28.66 8.62 -1.86
C GLY A 243 29.61 7.84 -0.96
N ARG A 244 30.47 8.53 -0.18
CA ARG A 244 31.38 7.91 0.79
C ARG A 244 30.68 7.28 2.00
N HIS A 245 29.43 7.70 2.29
CA HIS A 245 28.60 7.19 3.39
C HIS A 245 27.59 6.15 2.92
N ILE A 246 27.36 6.05 1.60
CA ILE A 246 26.34 5.17 1.04
C ILE A 246 26.92 3.75 0.91
N THR A 247 26.40 2.84 1.72
CA THR A 247 26.75 1.42 1.70
C THR A 247 25.87 0.63 0.73
N HIS A 248 24.65 1.11 0.45
CA HIS A 248 23.76 0.56 -0.58
C HIS A 248 22.93 1.65 -1.25
N PHE A 249 22.73 1.53 -2.58
CA PHE A 249 21.97 2.49 -3.37
C PHE A 249 21.17 1.78 -4.48
N GLY A 250 19.85 1.86 -4.40
CA GLY A 250 18.94 1.33 -5.41
C GLY A 250 18.08 0.15 -4.93
N TYR A 251 17.38 -0.46 -5.87
CA TYR A 251 16.49 -1.58 -5.59
C TYR A 251 17.27 -2.86 -5.28
N VAL A 252 16.78 -3.63 -4.32
CA VAL A 252 17.36 -4.93 -3.93
C VAL A 252 16.43 -6.03 -4.41
N GLU A 253 16.84 -6.74 -5.48
CA GLU A 253 16.02 -7.82 -6.05
C GLU A 253 16.04 -9.06 -5.18
N ASP A 254 17.21 -9.39 -4.64
CA ASP A 254 17.41 -10.57 -3.81
C ASP A 254 16.93 -10.35 -2.37
N ARG A 255 16.06 -11.24 -1.92
CA ARG A 255 15.43 -11.12 -0.59
C ARG A 255 16.40 -11.36 0.57
N GLU A 256 17.39 -12.22 0.40
CA GLU A 256 18.40 -12.46 1.44
C GLU A 256 19.29 -11.22 1.60
N ASN A 257 19.70 -10.61 0.49
CA ASN A 257 20.47 -9.38 0.51
C ASN A 257 19.65 -8.23 1.13
N TYR A 258 18.35 -8.13 0.80
CA TYR A 258 17.47 -7.15 1.43
C TYR A 258 17.37 -7.37 2.95
N SER A 259 17.23 -8.62 3.39
CA SER A 259 17.21 -8.96 4.82
C SER A 259 18.52 -8.58 5.50
N ARG A 260 19.69 -8.90 4.92
CA ARG A 260 21.00 -8.51 5.48
C ARG A 260 21.14 -6.99 5.60
N LEU A 261 20.73 -6.24 4.57
CA LEU A 261 20.75 -4.78 4.61
C LEU A 261 19.90 -4.22 5.75
N LEU A 262 18.68 -4.75 5.96
CA LEU A 262 17.83 -4.28 7.05
C LEU A 262 18.43 -4.63 8.44
N HIS A 263 19.02 -5.82 8.59
CA HIS A 263 19.69 -6.20 9.86
C HIS A 263 20.96 -5.39 10.13
N SER A 264 21.62 -4.85 9.11
CA SER A 264 22.77 -3.95 9.30
C SER A 264 22.37 -2.50 9.61
N GLY A 265 21.07 -2.15 9.52
CA GLY A 265 20.57 -0.83 9.83
C GLY A 265 20.32 -0.61 11.32
N ASP A 266 20.53 0.62 11.78
CA ASP A 266 20.25 1.02 13.17
C ASP A 266 18.99 1.88 13.26
N ILE A 267 18.78 2.76 12.28
CA ILE A 267 17.67 3.71 12.28
C ILE A 267 16.96 3.63 10.93
N VAL A 268 15.65 3.40 10.93
CA VAL A 268 14.85 3.51 9.71
C VAL A 268 14.06 4.81 9.74
N VAL A 269 14.15 5.58 8.65
CA VAL A 269 13.51 6.90 8.56
C VAL A 269 12.38 6.88 7.52
N SER A 270 11.20 7.38 7.90
CA SER A 270 10.17 7.79 6.96
C SER A 270 9.96 9.30 7.05
N THR A 271 9.94 9.94 5.91
CA THR A 271 9.54 11.35 5.76
C THR A 271 8.27 11.49 4.94
N ALA A 272 7.56 10.38 4.73
CA ALA A 272 6.32 10.35 3.97
C ALA A 272 5.31 11.36 4.53
N THR A 273 4.72 12.16 3.66
CA THR A 273 3.67 13.11 4.04
C THR A 273 2.32 12.44 4.18
N TYR A 274 2.21 11.23 3.63
CA TYR A 274 0.97 10.47 3.60
C TYR A 274 1.25 8.97 3.46
N GLU A 275 0.82 8.18 4.44
CA GLU A 275 0.99 6.74 4.45
C GLU A 275 -0.10 6.05 5.29
N PHE A 276 -0.77 5.08 4.71
CA PHE A 276 -1.79 4.31 5.43
C PHE A 276 -1.21 3.16 6.26
N PHE A 277 -0.23 2.45 5.69
CA PHE A 277 0.48 1.36 6.35
C PHE A 277 1.78 1.06 5.60
N CYS A 278 2.90 1.38 6.20
CA CYS A 278 4.20 1.19 5.57
C CYS A 278 4.80 -0.16 5.86
N VAL A 279 4.66 -1.11 4.93
CA VAL A 279 5.27 -2.44 5.02
C VAL A 279 6.78 -2.37 5.19
N ALA A 280 7.45 -1.50 4.42
CA ALA A 280 8.91 -1.37 4.43
C ALA A 280 9.45 -0.93 5.80
N ILE A 281 8.78 0.01 6.46
CA ILE A 281 9.15 0.45 7.82
C ILE A 281 8.97 -0.70 8.82
N MET A 282 7.86 -1.46 8.73
CA MET A 282 7.60 -2.59 9.61
C MET A 282 8.65 -3.71 9.45
N GLU A 283 9.10 -3.96 8.22
CA GLU A 283 10.18 -4.91 7.93
C GLU A 283 11.51 -4.47 8.58
N ALA A 284 11.86 -3.19 8.47
CA ALA A 284 13.06 -2.65 9.10
C ALA A 284 12.99 -2.68 10.64
N ILE A 285 11.84 -2.34 11.23
CA ILE A 285 11.60 -2.45 12.68
C ILE A 285 11.81 -3.90 13.14
N TYR A 286 11.24 -4.86 12.39
CA TYR A 286 11.40 -6.27 12.70
C TYR A 286 12.86 -6.73 12.68
N CYS A 287 13.66 -6.18 11.75
CA CYS A 287 15.11 -6.40 11.68
C CYS A 287 15.91 -5.64 12.74
N GLY A 288 15.25 -4.88 13.63
CA GLY A 288 15.88 -4.20 14.77
C GLY A 288 16.24 -2.74 14.53
N CYS A 289 15.80 -2.13 13.44
CA CYS A 289 15.98 -0.68 13.23
C CYS A 289 15.06 0.12 14.15
N HIS A 290 15.57 1.20 14.72
CA HIS A 290 14.77 2.18 15.47
C HIS A 290 14.01 3.10 14.48
N PRO A 291 12.66 3.19 14.56
CA PRO A 291 11.89 3.99 13.62
C PRO A 291 11.91 5.48 13.98
N LEU A 292 12.16 6.32 12.99
CA LEU A 292 11.89 7.75 12.99
C LEU A 292 10.85 8.05 11.92
N VAL A 293 9.61 8.33 12.34
CA VAL A 293 8.45 8.53 11.47
C VAL A 293 7.75 9.83 11.82
N PRO A 294 7.03 10.46 10.88
CA PRO A 294 6.19 11.62 11.17
C PRO A 294 5.10 11.29 12.19
N ASN A 295 4.68 12.32 12.93
CA ASN A 295 3.54 12.25 13.87
C ASN A 295 2.21 12.28 13.10
#